data_a79f35343eb31d4648acd37dd1c101e8
#
_entry.id   a79f35343eb31d4648acd37dd1c101e8
#
_cell.length_a   1.000
_cell.length_b   1.000
_cell.length_c   1.000
_cell.angle_alpha   90.00
_cell.angle_beta   90.00
_cell.angle_gamma   90.00
#
_symmetry.space_group_name_H-M   'P 1'
#
loop_
_entity.id
_entity.type
_entity.pdbx_description
1 polymer ?
#
loop_
_entity_poly.entity_id
_entity_poly.type
_entity_poly.pdbx_seq_one_letter_code
_entity_poly.pdbx_strand_id
1 'polypeptide(L)'
;SKEYLINDTVKFIKSNSNSIEMNIVSGSDQNELRILCSRLDIHKNFKSICGSPTPKNTLVADYLKNSKFKKEEICLIGDSMNDYEAATVNEIDFYGYNNVELEYLGRYIKSFYN
;
A
#
# COMPACT_ATOMS: atom_id res chain seq x y z
N SER A 1 16.88 9.59 3.98
CA SER A 1 17.38 8.97 2.76
C SER A 1 16.44 7.89 2.26
N LYS A 2 16.64 7.49 1.02
CA LYS A 2 15.85 6.41 0.42
C LYS A 2 16.03 5.09 1.17
N GLU A 3 17.24 4.79 1.59
CA GLU A 3 17.52 3.58 2.38
C GLU A 3 16.81 3.59 3.71
N TYR A 4 16.76 4.73 4.38
CA TYR A 4 16.03 4.89 5.63
C TYR A 4 14.54 4.60 5.43
N LEU A 5 13.94 5.13 4.36
CA LEU A 5 12.52 4.92 4.07
C LEU A 5 12.21 3.45 3.79
N ILE A 6 13.09 2.76 3.05
CA ILE A 6 12.92 1.33 2.77
C ILE A 6 12.99 0.53 4.07
N ASN A 7 13.99 0.80 4.92
CA ASN A 7 14.16 0.09 6.18
C ASN A 7 13.00 0.33 7.14
N ASP A 8 12.51 1.56 7.22
CA ASP A 8 11.35 1.94 8.03
C ASP A 8 10.11 1.14 7.61
N THR A 9 9.83 1.13 6.32
CA THR A 9 8.67 0.43 5.75
C THR A 9 8.78 -1.08 5.96
N VAL A 10 9.94 -1.67 5.66
CA VAL A 10 10.15 -3.11 5.84
C VAL A 10 9.97 -3.51 7.30
N LYS A 11 10.53 -2.73 8.23
CA LYS A 11 10.36 -2.97 9.66
C LYS A 11 8.90 -2.94 10.08
N PHE A 12 8.16 -1.94 9.62
CA PHE A 12 6.74 -1.82 9.92
C PHE A 12 5.97 -3.04 9.39
N ILE A 13 6.22 -3.44 8.15
CA ILE A 13 5.56 -4.58 7.53
C ILE A 13 5.81 -5.86 8.34
N LYS A 14 7.07 -6.14 8.65
CA LYS A 14 7.43 -7.36 9.39
C LYS A 14 6.88 -7.37 10.81
N SER A 15 6.82 -6.22 11.45
CA SER A 15 6.35 -6.12 12.84
C SER A 15 4.83 -6.20 12.97
N ASN A 16 4.08 -5.86 11.93
CA ASN A 16 2.64 -5.68 12.04
C ASN A 16 1.80 -6.62 11.18
N SER A 17 2.41 -7.41 10.29
CA SER A 17 1.65 -8.25 9.36
C SER A 17 0.82 -9.34 10.05
N ASN A 18 1.14 -9.71 11.28
CA ASN A 18 0.33 -10.67 12.05
C ASN A 18 -0.94 -10.02 12.63
N SER A 19 -0.92 -8.71 12.84
CA SER A 19 -2.05 -7.98 13.43
C SER A 19 -2.87 -7.22 12.39
N ILE A 20 -2.28 -6.88 11.26
CA ILE A 20 -2.90 -6.09 10.21
C ILE A 20 -2.78 -6.87 8.90
N GLU A 21 -3.91 -7.12 8.24
CA GLU A 21 -3.87 -7.70 6.91
C GLU A 21 -3.34 -6.67 5.93
N MET A 22 -2.27 -7.02 5.22
CA MET A 22 -1.61 -6.13 4.29
C MET A 22 -1.67 -6.68 2.87
N ASN A 23 -1.84 -5.80 1.91
CA ASN A 23 -1.86 -6.12 0.49
C ASN A 23 -1.09 -5.05 -0.27
N ILE A 24 -0.49 -5.41 -1.38
CA ILE A 24 0.13 -4.42 -2.28
C ILE A 24 -0.69 -4.32 -3.55
N VAL A 25 -1.00 -3.07 -3.92
CA VAL A 25 -1.52 -2.73 -5.25
C VAL A 25 -0.60 -1.68 -5.85
N SER A 26 -0.08 -1.93 -7.04
CA SER A 26 0.96 -1.09 -7.62
C SER A 26 0.76 -0.91 -9.12
N GLY A 27 1.26 0.21 -9.66
CA GLY A 27 1.34 0.40 -11.11
C GLY A 27 2.52 -0.35 -11.74
N SER A 28 3.43 -0.88 -10.94
CA SER A 28 4.57 -1.66 -11.44
C SER A 28 4.13 -3.02 -11.94
N ASP A 29 4.95 -3.62 -12.82
CA ASP A 29 4.71 -4.97 -13.31
C ASP A 29 4.60 -5.95 -12.14
N GLN A 30 3.56 -6.77 -12.14
CA GLN A 30 3.26 -7.68 -11.03
C GLN A 30 4.40 -8.67 -10.76
N ASN A 31 5.00 -9.21 -11.81
CA ASN A 31 6.08 -10.18 -11.65
C ASN A 31 7.34 -9.54 -11.07
N GLU A 32 7.69 -8.34 -11.55
CA GLU A 32 8.83 -7.58 -11.01
C GLU A 32 8.60 -7.21 -9.55
N LEU A 33 7.39 -6.80 -9.22
CA LEU A 33 7.00 -6.45 -7.84
C LEU A 33 7.16 -7.65 -6.90
N ARG A 34 6.72 -8.82 -7.32
CA ARG A 34 6.85 -10.05 -6.54
C ARG A 34 8.30 -10.46 -6.34
N ILE A 35 9.13 -10.29 -7.36
CA ILE A 35 10.58 -10.55 -7.25
C ILE A 35 11.20 -9.59 -6.22
N LEU A 36 10.85 -8.31 -6.29
CA LEU A 36 11.35 -7.33 -5.33
C LEU A 36 10.97 -7.68 -3.89
N CYS A 37 9.72 -8.03 -3.67
CA CYS A 37 9.25 -8.40 -2.34
C CYS A 37 9.95 -9.65 -1.81
N SER A 38 10.26 -10.61 -2.67
CA SER A 38 11.03 -11.79 -2.29
C SER A 38 12.46 -11.44 -1.90
N ARG A 39 13.10 -10.53 -2.65
CA ARG A 39 14.46 -10.07 -2.33
C ARG A 39 14.51 -9.31 -1.00
N LEU A 40 13.46 -8.58 -0.67
CA LEU A 40 13.36 -7.86 0.60
C LEU A 40 12.85 -8.77 1.73
N ASP A 41 12.53 -10.01 1.43
CA ASP A 41 12.00 -11.01 2.38
C ASP A 41 10.71 -10.53 3.07
N ILE A 42 9.83 -9.88 2.30
CA ILE A 42 8.54 -9.40 2.80
C ILE A 42 7.34 -10.00 2.04
N HIS A 43 7.59 -10.86 1.06
CA HIS A 43 6.49 -11.41 0.24
C HIS A 43 5.47 -12.20 1.09
N LYS A 44 5.91 -12.86 2.15
CA LYS A 44 5.04 -13.64 3.04
C LYS A 44 4.20 -12.77 3.97
N ASN A 45 4.54 -11.50 4.11
CA ASN A 45 3.84 -10.57 4.98
C ASN A 45 2.56 -10.01 4.34
N PHE A 46 2.38 -10.22 3.04
CA PHE A 46 1.22 -9.73 2.30
C PHE A 46 0.29 -10.86 1.92
N LYS A 47 -1.01 -10.62 2.09
CA LYS A 47 -2.03 -11.55 1.64
C LYS A 47 -2.04 -11.65 0.11
N SER A 48 -1.84 -10.50 -0.57
CA SER A 48 -1.72 -10.47 -2.02
C SER A 48 -0.75 -9.38 -2.45
N ILE A 49 -0.11 -9.60 -3.60
CA ILE A 49 0.80 -8.66 -4.22
C ILE A 49 0.38 -8.56 -5.69
N CYS A 50 -0.26 -7.46 -6.04
CA CYS A 50 -0.87 -7.27 -7.35
C CYS A 50 -0.38 -5.99 -8.01
N GLY A 51 -0.19 -6.05 -9.32
CA GLY A 51 0.31 -4.93 -10.08
C GLY A 51 -0.21 -4.92 -11.50
N SER A 52 0.46 -4.11 -12.33
CA SER A 52 0.22 -4.04 -13.77
C SER A 52 0.28 -5.46 -14.39
N PRO A 53 -0.54 -5.76 -15.40
CA PRO A 53 -1.30 -4.83 -16.24
C PRO A 53 -2.66 -4.40 -15.71
N THR A 54 -3.15 -4.94 -14.60
CA THR A 54 -4.45 -4.53 -14.07
C THR A 54 -4.35 -3.12 -13.46
N PRO A 55 -5.24 -2.18 -13.83
CA PRO A 55 -5.22 -0.83 -13.27
C PRO A 55 -5.43 -0.83 -11.75
N LYS A 56 -4.81 0.11 -11.08
CA LYS A 56 -4.86 0.22 -9.61
C LYS A 56 -6.28 0.35 -9.08
N ASN A 57 -7.11 1.18 -9.72
CA ASN A 57 -8.51 1.34 -9.31
C ASN A 57 -9.25 0.00 -9.31
N THR A 58 -9.00 -0.82 -10.32
CA THR A 58 -9.61 -2.15 -10.44
C THR A 58 -9.06 -3.10 -9.39
N LEU A 59 -7.76 -3.06 -9.13
CA LEU A 59 -7.14 -3.90 -8.09
C LEU A 59 -7.74 -3.63 -6.72
N VAL A 60 -7.95 -2.36 -6.38
CA VAL A 60 -8.57 -1.98 -5.11
C VAL A 60 -10.03 -2.44 -5.07
N ALA A 61 -10.79 -2.21 -6.16
CA ALA A 61 -12.18 -2.64 -6.23
C ALA A 61 -12.32 -4.16 -6.06
N ASP A 62 -11.45 -4.93 -6.70
CA ASP A 62 -11.45 -6.39 -6.61
C ASP A 62 -11.14 -6.84 -5.18
N TYR A 63 -10.17 -6.20 -4.53
CA TYR A 63 -9.85 -6.51 -3.15
C TYR A 63 -11.06 -6.28 -2.24
N LEU A 64 -11.71 -5.12 -2.37
CA LEU A 64 -12.88 -4.77 -1.54
C LEU A 64 -14.04 -5.74 -1.75
N LYS A 65 -14.26 -6.18 -2.98
CA LYS A 65 -15.33 -7.12 -3.31
C LYS A 65 -15.18 -8.46 -2.59
N ASN A 66 -13.95 -8.88 -2.37
CA ASN A 66 -13.64 -10.19 -1.78
C ASN A 66 -13.19 -10.13 -0.31
N SER A 67 -13.05 -8.93 0.24
CA SER A 67 -12.58 -8.74 1.61
C SER A 67 -13.67 -8.97 2.63
N LYS A 68 -13.29 -9.53 3.78
CA LYS A 68 -14.18 -9.66 4.95
C LYS A 68 -14.26 -8.35 5.75
N PHE A 69 -13.35 -7.40 5.48
CA PHE A 69 -13.34 -6.14 6.22
C PHE A 69 -14.30 -5.14 5.60
N LYS A 70 -14.84 -4.25 6.44
CA LYS A 70 -15.67 -3.13 5.99
C LYS A 70 -14.77 -2.03 5.44
N LYS A 71 -15.32 -1.19 4.56
CA LYS A 71 -14.55 -0.06 3.99
C LYS A 71 -13.95 0.85 5.06
N GLU A 72 -14.66 1.04 6.18
CA GLU A 72 -14.19 1.86 7.30
C GLU A 72 -12.97 1.28 8.01
N GLU A 73 -12.71 -0.01 7.82
CA GLU A 73 -11.57 -0.71 8.42
C GLU A 73 -10.36 -0.79 7.48
N ILE A 74 -10.47 -0.24 6.29
CA ILE A 74 -9.48 -0.37 5.23
C ILE A 74 -8.95 1.01 4.84
N CYS A 75 -7.64 1.12 4.69
CA CYS A 75 -7.04 2.31 4.13
C CYS A 75 -6.02 1.95 3.06
N LEU A 76 -5.75 2.92 2.18
CA LEU A 76 -4.69 2.83 1.18
C LEU A 76 -3.61 3.81 1.57
N ILE A 77 -2.36 3.33 1.58
CA ILE A 77 -1.18 4.16 1.82
C ILE A 77 -0.44 4.27 0.51
N GLY A 78 -0.15 5.48 0.06
CA GLY A 78 0.52 5.64 -1.23
C GLY A 78 1.24 6.96 -1.41
N ASP A 79 2.08 7.01 -2.44
CA ASP A 79 2.97 8.13 -2.74
C ASP A 79 2.59 8.90 -4.01
N SER A 80 1.44 8.62 -4.59
CA SER A 80 1.02 9.26 -5.84
C SER A 80 -0.44 9.67 -5.83
N MET A 81 -0.79 10.57 -6.74
CA MET A 81 -2.19 10.96 -6.95
C MET A 81 -3.01 9.78 -7.47
N ASN A 82 -2.40 8.85 -8.19
CA ASN A 82 -3.09 7.63 -8.63
C ASN A 82 -3.56 6.79 -7.43
N ASP A 83 -2.76 6.74 -6.37
CA ASP A 83 -3.16 6.06 -5.13
C ASP A 83 -4.33 6.77 -4.47
N TYR A 84 -4.25 8.09 -4.38
CA TYR A 84 -5.34 8.89 -3.83
C TYR A 84 -6.64 8.69 -4.61
N GLU A 85 -6.55 8.71 -5.94
CA GLU A 85 -7.70 8.48 -6.80
C GLU A 85 -8.29 7.09 -6.60
N ALA A 86 -7.45 6.06 -6.51
CA ALA A 86 -7.91 4.69 -6.28
C ALA A 86 -8.66 4.56 -4.95
N ALA A 87 -8.19 5.22 -3.90
CA ALA A 87 -8.86 5.25 -2.61
C ALA A 87 -10.20 5.99 -2.70
N THR A 88 -10.19 7.16 -3.34
CA THR A 88 -11.37 8.02 -3.43
C THR A 88 -12.50 7.36 -4.22
N VAL A 89 -12.23 6.81 -5.41
CA VAL A 89 -13.26 6.17 -6.22
C VAL A 89 -13.79 4.90 -5.56
N ASN A 90 -13.02 4.26 -4.71
CA ASN A 90 -13.42 3.06 -3.98
C ASN A 90 -13.95 3.36 -2.57
N GLU A 91 -14.00 4.63 -2.19
CA GLU A 91 -14.56 5.08 -0.91
C GLU A 91 -13.89 4.48 0.32
N ILE A 92 -12.55 4.41 0.28
CA ILE A 92 -11.73 4.03 1.43
C ILE A 92 -10.81 5.19 1.79
N ASP A 93 -10.33 5.20 3.04
CA ASP A 93 -9.42 6.22 3.53
C ASP A 93 -8.06 6.16 2.83
N PHE A 94 -7.45 7.33 2.63
CA PHE A 94 -6.13 7.46 2.03
C PHE A 94 -5.16 8.14 2.99
N TYR A 95 -3.94 7.57 3.06
CA TYR A 95 -2.81 8.19 3.76
C TYR A 95 -1.68 8.39 2.76
N GLY A 96 -1.25 9.64 2.56
CA GLY A 96 -0.07 9.94 1.75
C GLY A 96 1.20 9.50 2.46
N TYR A 97 2.21 9.14 1.70
CA TYR A 97 3.49 8.69 2.21
C TYR A 97 4.58 8.97 1.18
N ASN A 98 5.77 9.33 1.65
CA ASN A 98 6.95 9.51 0.80
C ASN A 98 6.75 10.47 -0.39
N ASN A 99 5.84 11.41 -0.29
CA ASN A 99 5.62 12.47 -1.27
C ASN A 99 4.96 13.64 -0.56
N VAL A 100 5.76 14.64 -0.19
CA VAL A 100 5.30 15.78 0.61
C VAL A 100 4.18 16.57 -0.07
N GLU A 101 4.09 16.51 -1.40
CA GLU A 101 3.02 17.17 -2.14
C GLU A 101 1.64 16.65 -1.78
N LEU A 102 1.56 15.47 -1.18
CA LEU A 102 0.28 14.87 -0.76
C LEU A 102 -0.16 15.29 0.64
N GLU A 103 0.67 16.04 1.39
CA GLU A 103 0.30 16.47 2.75
C GLU A 103 -0.99 17.28 2.81
N TYR A 104 -1.25 18.08 1.79
CA TYR A 104 -2.46 18.92 1.76
C TYR A 104 -3.76 18.11 1.71
N LEU A 105 -3.69 16.82 1.38
CA LEU A 105 -4.86 15.95 1.34
C LEU A 105 -5.34 15.53 2.73
N GLY A 106 -4.60 15.89 3.78
CA GLY A 106 -4.99 15.72 5.18
C GLY A 106 -4.22 14.64 5.89
N ARG A 107 -4.48 13.37 5.59
CA ARG A 107 -3.79 12.27 6.26
C ARG A 107 -2.45 11.99 5.60
N TYR A 108 -1.38 12.01 6.39
CA TYR A 108 -0.04 11.83 5.87
C TYR A 108 0.87 11.13 6.87
N ILE A 109 1.59 10.12 6.41
CA ILE A 109 2.55 9.38 7.22
C ILE A 109 3.95 9.86 6.86
N LYS A 110 4.61 10.54 7.80
CA LYS A 110 6.01 10.99 7.62
C LYS A 110 6.97 9.85 7.84
N SER A 111 6.67 8.99 8.80
CA SER A 111 7.45 7.81 9.15
C SER A 111 6.54 6.84 9.89
N PHE A 112 6.78 5.55 9.77
CA PHE A 112 6.07 4.54 10.55
C PHE A 112 6.59 4.48 12.00
N TYR A 113 7.76 5.06 12.25
CA TYR A 113 8.37 5.15 13.58
C TYR A 113 8.90 6.55 13.80
N ASN A 114 8.78 7.03 15.01
CA ASN A 114 9.30 8.34 15.41
C ASN A 114 10.74 8.26 15.89
#